data_6e15f363e0cc072d1c872e7804aaa996
#
_entry.id   6e15f363e0cc072d1c872e7804aaa996
#
_cell.length_a   1.000
_cell.length_b   1.000
_cell.length_c   1.000
_cell.angle_alpha   90.00
_cell.angle_beta   90.00
_cell.angle_gamma   90.00
#
_symmetry.space_group_name_H-M   'P 1'
#
loop_
_entity.id
_entity.type
_entity.pdbx_description
1 polymer ?
#
loop_
_entity_poly.entity_id
_entity_poly.type
_entity_poly.pdbx_seq_one_letter_code
_entity_poly.pdbx_strand_id
1 'polypeptide(L)'
;MQDVYIIGSRGLPAKYGGFETFVQELVTRKQDSRMAYHVACLSDEESYQHFDFQGTDCFTICPPQLGPARVIVYDTMALNYALKLAEKSGSERPVFYILGNTMGPLVRFFTNRIHRLGGRLLINPDGLEWRRTKWPKPVRAYLKLAERSMIRNADLVVADNPGIASYLEEAYGQLPVTTIAYGTDLEPSHLATESPEFQSFLQDWNLLAGDYYLIVGRFVAENNYETMIREFMQSKTQRPLVLVCNYQGSAYFETLRQKTGFDQDSRIRFVGTVYDSELLKKIRQEAYAYIHGHEVGGTNPGLLEALAHSDVNLVLGVDFNRVVAEETALYWSKESGDLSSLLEKIEKNRPSQLGEGAKKRMREFYSWEKVVGDYEEVFRS
;
A
#
# COMPACT_ATOMS: atom_id res chain seq x y z
N MET A 1 -29.45 -4.66 7.85
CA MET A 1 -28.00 -4.90 7.93
C MET A 1 -27.45 -4.61 6.55
N GLN A 2 -26.32 -3.94 6.43
CA GLN A 2 -25.69 -3.61 5.15
C GLN A 2 -24.67 -4.67 4.81
N ASP A 3 -24.94 -5.49 3.81
CA ASP A 3 -23.99 -6.50 3.34
C ASP A 3 -22.98 -5.89 2.39
N VAL A 4 -21.68 -6.12 2.65
CA VAL A 4 -20.56 -5.64 1.85
C VAL A 4 -19.68 -6.82 1.45
N TYR A 5 -19.66 -7.11 0.14
CA TYR A 5 -18.87 -8.19 -0.45
C TYR A 5 -17.56 -7.63 -0.99
N ILE A 6 -16.43 -8.04 -0.40
CA ILE A 6 -15.07 -7.56 -0.76
C ILE A 6 -14.37 -8.61 -1.63
N ILE A 7 -13.92 -8.19 -2.80
CA ILE A 7 -13.33 -9.05 -3.83
C ILE A 7 -12.03 -8.40 -4.34
N GLY A 8 -11.05 -9.20 -4.75
CA GLY A 8 -9.80 -8.70 -5.35
C GLY A 8 -8.60 -8.70 -4.41
N SER A 9 -8.78 -9.02 -3.13
CA SER A 9 -7.68 -9.39 -2.23
C SER A 9 -7.46 -10.89 -2.24
N ARG A 10 -6.30 -11.35 -1.73
CA ARG A 10 -6.05 -12.79 -1.54
C ARG A 10 -6.77 -13.36 -0.32
N GLY A 11 -7.43 -12.50 0.47
CA GLY A 11 -8.25 -12.87 1.61
C GLY A 11 -7.59 -12.70 2.97
N LEU A 12 -8.23 -13.26 3.98
CA LEU A 12 -7.90 -13.13 5.39
C LEU A 12 -7.50 -14.48 5.99
N PRO A 13 -6.62 -14.52 7.02
CA PRO A 13 -5.84 -13.40 7.53
C PRO A 13 -4.82 -12.88 6.50
N ALA A 14 -4.49 -11.59 6.58
CA ALA A 14 -3.51 -10.97 5.69
C ALA A 14 -2.11 -11.57 5.90
N LYS A 15 -1.53 -12.14 4.85
CA LYS A 15 -0.16 -12.67 4.89
C LYS A 15 0.85 -11.69 4.31
N TYR A 16 0.51 -11.05 3.19
CA TYR A 16 1.37 -10.10 2.48
C TYR A 16 0.56 -9.38 1.39
N GLY A 17 0.64 -8.05 1.33
CA GLY A 17 0.04 -7.22 0.29
C GLY A 17 -0.74 -6.03 0.84
N GLY A 18 -0.81 -4.94 0.08
CA GLY A 18 -1.50 -3.73 0.50
C GLY A 18 -3.01 -3.93 0.66
N PHE A 19 -3.63 -4.64 -0.29
CA PHE A 19 -5.08 -4.92 -0.23
C PHE A 19 -5.44 -5.86 0.91
N GLU A 20 -4.64 -6.90 1.16
CA GLU A 20 -4.87 -7.84 2.25
C GLU A 20 -4.81 -7.14 3.62
N THR A 21 -3.78 -6.31 3.84
CA THR A 21 -3.65 -5.51 5.05
C THR A 21 -4.81 -4.54 5.19
N PHE A 22 -5.16 -3.81 4.12
CA PHE A 22 -6.29 -2.88 4.12
C PHE A 22 -7.60 -3.58 4.47
N VAL A 23 -7.92 -4.72 3.85
CA VAL A 23 -9.16 -5.47 4.12
C VAL A 23 -9.17 -5.97 5.57
N GLN A 24 -8.05 -6.47 6.08
CA GLN A 24 -7.96 -6.89 7.47
C GLN A 24 -8.25 -5.74 8.43
N GLU A 25 -7.60 -4.59 8.26
CA GLU A 25 -7.83 -3.43 9.11
C GLU A 25 -9.27 -2.92 9.01
N LEU A 26 -9.84 -2.88 7.80
CA LEU A 26 -11.23 -2.47 7.57
C LEU A 26 -12.22 -3.35 8.36
N VAL A 27 -12.07 -4.67 8.30
CA VAL A 27 -13.04 -5.58 8.93
C VAL A 27 -12.82 -5.73 10.43
N THR A 28 -11.56 -5.69 10.91
CA THR A 28 -11.25 -5.82 12.34
C THR A 28 -11.53 -4.55 13.13
N ARG A 29 -11.43 -3.39 12.48
CA ARG A 29 -11.73 -2.08 13.09
C ARG A 29 -13.13 -1.58 12.76
N LYS A 30 -14.02 -2.45 12.34
CA LYS A 30 -15.43 -2.13 12.07
C LYS A 30 -16.06 -1.31 13.20
N GLN A 31 -16.65 -0.15 12.87
CA GLN A 31 -17.28 0.77 13.83
C GLN A 31 -18.80 0.63 13.84
N ASP A 32 -19.43 0.41 12.68
CA ASP A 32 -20.88 0.28 12.56
C ASP A 32 -21.33 -1.19 12.68
N SER A 33 -22.03 -1.52 13.76
CA SER A 33 -22.58 -2.86 13.99
C SER A 33 -23.59 -3.31 12.94
N ARG A 34 -24.10 -2.40 12.12
CA ARG A 34 -25.02 -2.71 11.03
C ARG A 34 -24.32 -3.19 9.76
N MET A 35 -22.99 -3.09 9.68
CA MET A 35 -22.20 -3.63 8.57
C MET A 35 -21.98 -5.12 8.73
N ALA A 36 -22.15 -5.88 7.66
CA ALA A 36 -21.78 -7.28 7.55
C ALA A 36 -20.80 -7.43 6.38
N TYR A 37 -19.56 -7.79 6.70
CA TYR A 37 -18.52 -8.00 5.70
C TYR A 37 -18.43 -9.45 5.27
N HIS A 38 -18.33 -9.66 3.95
CA HIS A 38 -18.13 -10.96 3.30
C HIS A 38 -16.88 -10.87 2.42
N VAL A 39 -15.84 -11.62 2.74
CA VAL A 39 -14.54 -11.48 2.07
C VAL A 39 -14.21 -12.73 1.26
N ALA A 40 -13.93 -12.53 -0.04
CA ALA A 40 -13.42 -13.59 -0.90
C ALA A 40 -11.95 -13.89 -0.57
N CYS A 41 -11.61 -15.16 -0.38
CA CYS A 41 -10.29 -15.65 -0.05
C CYS A 41 -9.78 -16.61 -1.11
N LEU A 42 -8.59 -16.35 -1.66
CA LEU A 42 -7.94 -17.23 -2.61
C LEU A 42 -7.51 -18.53 -1.92
N SER A 43 -7.89 -19.69 -2.49
CA SER A 43 -7.50 -21.00 -2.03
C SER A 43 -6.86 -21.81 -3.14
N ASP A 44 -6.00 -22.75 -2.78
CA ASP A 44 -5.45 -23.78 -3.67
C ASP A 44 -6.12 -25.16 -3.49
N GLU A 45 -7.00 -25.27 -2.49
CA GLU A 45 -7.65 -26.54 -2.13
C GLU A 45 -9.09 -26.60 -2.65
N GLU A 46 -10.01 -25.90 -2.00
CA GLU A 46 -11.44 -25.97 -2.32
C GLU A 46 -12.08 -24.60 -2.45
N SER A 47 -13.11 -24.51 -3.32
CA SER A 47 -13.98 -23.33 -3.44
C SER A 47 -15.21 -23.44 -2.52
N TYR A 48 -15.70 -22.26 -2.12
CA TYR A 48 -17.01 -22.11 -1.45
C TYR A 48 -17.05 -22.68 -0.02
N GLN A 49 -15.90 -22.86 0.60
CA GLN A 49 -15.80 -23.12 2.04
C GLN A 49 -15.93 -21.79 2.78
N HIS A 50 -16.72 -21.80 3.86
CA HIS A 50 -16.92 -20.62 4.71
C HIS A 50 -16.15 -20.78 6.04
N PHE A 51 -15.59 -19.67 6.50
CA PHE A 51 -15.01 -19.58 7.83
C PHE A 51 -15.19 -18.19 8.42
N ASP A 52 -15.22 -18.09 9.72
CA ASP A 52 -15.27 -16.81 10.43
C ASP A 52 -13.86 -16.25 10.67
N PHE A 53 -13.68 -14.98 10.38
CA PHE A 53 -12.50 -14.22 10.77
C PHE A 53 -12.94 -12.97 11.56
N GLN A 54 -12.89 -13.05 12.88
CA GLN A 54 -13.25 -11.96 13.79
C GLN A 54 -14.64 -11.33 13.50
N GLY A 55 -15.63 -12.17 13.26
CA GLY A 55 -16.99 -11.76 12.95
C GLY A 55 -17.23 -11.38 11.48
N THR A 56 -16.27 -11.69 10.60
CA THR A 56 -16.38 -11.51 9.14
C THR A 56 -16.56 -12.86 8.48
N ASP A 57 -17.58 -12.99 7.63
CA ASP A 57 -17.81 -14.19 6.82
C ASP A 57 -16.80 -14.24 5.67
N CYS A 58 -15.85 -15.15 5.72
CA CYS A 58 -14.89 -15.39 4.66
C CYS A 58 -15.29 -16.62 3.84
N PHE A 59 -15.16 -16.55 2.52
CA PHE A 59 -15.43 -17.67 1.63
C PHE A 59 -14.27 -17.92 0.66
N THR A 60 -13.95 -19.20 0.44
CA THR A 60 -12.82 -19.58 -0.41
C THR A 60 -13.20 -19.67 -1.88
N ILE A 61 -12.28 -19.28 -2.74
CA ILE A 61 -12.34 -19.47 -4.19
C ILE A 61 -11.04 -20.11 -4.65
N CYS A 62 -11.14 -21.29 -5.30
CA CYS A 62 -10.03 -22.01 -5.90
C CYS A 62 -10.12 -21.93 -7.44
N PRO A 63 -9.51 -20.92 -8.06
CA PRO A 63 -9.49 -20.80 -9.50
C PRO A 63 -8.48 -21.78 -10.10
N PRO A 64 -8.69 -22.25 -11.36
CA PRO A 64 -7.73 -23.08 -12.07
C PRO A 64 -6.38 -22.39 -12.23
N GLN A 65 -5.29 -23.16 -12.35
CA GLN A 65 -3.92 -22.68 -12.48
C GLN A 65 -3.66 -22.20 -13.92
N LEU A 66 -4.00 -20.95 -14.22
CA LEU A 66 -3.91 -20.32 -15.55
C LEU A 66 -2.81 -19.25 -15.64
N GLY A 67 -1.75 -19.39 -14.85
CA GLY A 67 -0.68 -18.39 -14.80
C GLY A 67 -1.21 -16.98 -14.47
N PRO A 68 -0.81 -15.92 -15.18
CA PRO A 68 -1.26 -14.56 -14.90
C PRO A 68 -2.76 -14.34 -15.02
N ALA A 69 -3.48 -15.12 -15.81
CA ALA A 69 -4.93 -15.04 -15.97
C ALA A 69 -5.70 -15.58 -14.76
N ARG A 70 -5.03 -16.30 -13.84
CA ARG A 70 -5.63 -16.84 -12.62
C ARG A 70 -6.36 -15.79 -11.79
N VAL A 71 -5.79 -14.57 -11.71
CA VAL A 71 -6.39 -13.47 -10.94
C VAL A 71 -7.72 -13.02 -11.54
N ILE A 72 -7.80 -12.92 -12.87
CA ILE A 72 -9.04 -12.56 -13.58
C ILE A 72 -10.14 -13.59 -13.31
N VAL A 73 -9.78 -14.88 -13.35
CA VAL A 73 -10.73 -15.97 -13.09
C VAL A 73 -11.15 -15.98 -11.61
N TYR A 74 -10.20 -15.76 -10.71
CA TYR A 74 -10.48 -15.63 -9.27
C TYR A 74 -11.51 -14.54 -9.00
N ASP A 75 -11.29 -13.32 -9.45
CA ASP A 75 -12.18 -12.18 -9.22
C ASP A 75 -13.59 -12.44 -9.84
N THR A 76 -13.61 -13.04 -11.03
CA THR A 76 -14.86 -13.38 -11.72
C THR A 76 -15.67 -14.45 -10.97
N MET A 77 -15.01 -15.51 -10.49
CA MET A 77 -15.64 -16.56 -9.69
C MET A 77 -16.12 -16.00 -8.34
N ALA A 78 -15.30 -15.18 -7.68
CA ALA A 78 -15.60 -14.55 -6.41
C ALA A 78 -16.84 -13.65 -6.51
N LEU A 79 -16.89 -12.76 -7.50
CA LEU A 79 -18.05 -11.89 -7.72
C LEU A 79 -19.33 -12.70 -8.05
N ASN A 80 -19.20 -13.72 -8.90
CA ASN A 80 -20.35 -14.57 -9.21
C ASN A 80 -20.89 -15.32 -7.97
N TYR A 81 -19.99 -15.76 -7.08
CA TYR A 81 -20.40 -16.43 -5.85
C TYR A 81 -21.01 -15.44 -4.84
N ALA A 82 -20.39 -14.27 -4.66
CA ALA A 82 -20.92 -13.20 -3.82
C ALA A 82 -22.35 -12.78 -4.23
N LEU A 83 -22.61 -12.69 -5.54
CA LEU A 83 -23.96 -12.43 -6.06
C LEU A 83 -24.97 -13.53 -5.68
N LYS A 84 -24.56 -14.80 -5.75
CA LYS A 84 -25.43 -15.91 -5.30
C LYS A 84 -25.71 -15.87 -3.80
N LEU A 85 -24.72 -15.47 -3.01
CA LEU A 85 -24.89 -15.28 -1.56
C LEU A 85 -25.89 -14.16 -1.28
N ALA A 86 -25.74 -13.00 -1.93
CA ALA A 86 -26.65 -11.87 -1.79
C ALA A 86 -28.08 -12.20 -2.21
N GLU A 87 -28.26 -12.93 -3.33
CA GLU A 87 -29.57 -13.42 -3.79
C GLU A 87 -30.21 -14.37 -2.76
N LYS A 88 -29.42 -15.28 -2.19
CA LYS A 88 -29.90 -16.28 -1.21
C LYS A 88 -30.25 -15.67 0.14
N SER A 89 -29.45 -14.71 0.62
CA SER A 89 -29.68 -14.03 1.90
C SER A 89 -30.84 -13.04 1.86
N GLY A 90 -31.31 -12.65 0.66
CA GLY A 90 -32.31 -11.58 0.50
C GLY A 90 -31.76 -10.21 0.91
N SER A 91 -30.47 -9.99 0.74
CA SER A 91 -29.83 -8.73 1.07
C SER A 91 -30.48 -7.55 0.35
N GLU A 92 -30.90 -6.56 1.10
CA GLU A 92 -31.43 -5.32 0.57
C GLU A 92 -30.28 -4.35 0.28
N ARG A 93 -30.04 -3.98 -0.97
CA ARG A 93 -28.97 -3.05 -1.42
C ARG A 93 -27.54 -3.53 -1.10
N PRO A 94 -27.14 -4.75 -1.49
CA PRO A 94 -25.78 -5.23 -1.23
C PRO A 94 -24.74 -4.35 -1.93
N VAL A 95 -23.61 -4.13 -1.28
CA VAL A 95 -22.44 -3.46 -1.86
C VAL A 95 -21.42 -4.50 -2.30
N PHE A 96 -20.98 -4.39 -3.55
CA PHE A 96 -19.88 -5.21 -4.08
C PHE A 96 -18.66 -4.30 -4.29
N TYR A 97 -17.66 -4.48 -3.43
CA TYR A 97 -16.44 -3.68 -3.45
C TYR A 97 -15.28 -4.47 -4.05
N ILE A 98 -14.82 -4.03 -5.22
CA ILE A 98 -13.77 -4.71 -5.97
C ILE A 98 -12.46 -3.94 -5.86
N LEU A 99 -11.40 -4.63 -5.43
CA LEU A 99 -10.05 -4.14 -5.31
C LEU A 99 -9.25 -4.51 -6.56
N GLY A 100 -8.81 -3.50 -7.30
CA GLY A 100 -8.07 -3.63 -8.56
C GLY A 100 -8.95 -3.67 -9.80
N ASN A 101 -8.31 -3.72 -10.96
CA ASN A 101 -8.94 -3.61 -12.28
C ASN A 101 -8.82 -4.88 -13.12
N THR A 102 -8.46 -6.02 -12.52
CA THR A 102 -8.05 -7.22 -13.27
C THR A 102 -9.19 -7.85 -14.08
N MET A 103 -10.42 -7.80 -13.59
CA MET A 103 -11.60 -8.39 -14.24
C MET A 103 -11.92 -7.73 -15.60
N GLY A 104 -11.60 -6.46 -15.75
CA GLY A 104 -11.74 -5.72 -17.00
C GLY A 104 -13.14 -5.74 -17.60
N PRO A 105 -13.28 -6.03 -18.90
CA PRO A 105 -14.56 -6.00 -19.59
C PRO A 105 -15.62 -6.97 -19.04
N LEU A 106 -15.20 -8.00 -18.31
CA LEU A 106 -16.15 -8.99 -17.74
C LEU A 106 -17.07 -8.38 -16.69
N VAL A 107 -16.66 -7.29 -16.03
CA VAL A 107 -17.47 -6.61 -15.02
C VAL A 107 -18.86 -6.21 -15.55
N ARG A 108 -18.97 -5.84 -16.82
CA ARG A 108 -20.23 -5.43 -17.45
C ARG A 108 -21.33 -6.49 -17.35
N PHE A 109 -20.97 -7.77 -17.37
CA PHE A 109 -21.95 -8.86 -17.25
C PHE A 109 -22.55 -8.95 -15.84
N PHE A 110 -21.81 -8.47 -14.84
CA PHE A 110 -22.23 -8.50 -13.45
C PHE A 110 -22.99 -7.25 -13.02
N THR A 111 -22.67 -6.08 -13.56
CA THR A 111 -23.26 -4.79 -13.18
C THR A 111 -24.78 -4.83 -13.26
N ASN A 112 -25.34 -5.33 -14.36
CA ASN A 112 -26.79 -5.45 -14.51
C ASN A 112 -27.44 -6.38 -13.47
N ARG A 113 -26.72 -7.43 -13.05
CA ARG A 113 -27.22 -8.37 -12.04
C ARG A 113 -27.15 -7.74 -10.65
N ILE A 114 -26.10 -7.00 -10.35
CA ILE A 114 -25.95 -6.20 -9.12
C ILE A 114 -27.13 -5.21 -9.00
N HIS A 115 -27.40 -4.45 -10.06
CA HIS A 115 -28.49 -3.46 -10.06
C HIS A 115 -29.88 -4.09 -9.91
N ARG A 116 -30.12 -5.30 -10.44
CA ARG A 116 -31.37 -6.03 -10.21
C ARG A 116 -31.62 -6.41 -8.75
N LEU A 117 -30.54 -6.56 -7.97
CA LEU A 117 -30.63 -6.79 -6.53
C LEU A 117 -30.79 -5.47 -5.74
N GLY A 118 -30.89 -4.33 -6.42
CA GLY A 118 -30.80 -3.01 -5.79
C GLY A 118 -29.41 -2.68 -5.24
N GLY A 119 -28.40 -3.48 -5.58
CA GLY A 119 -27.03 -3.35 -5.09
C GLY A 119 -26.21 -2.31 -5.85
N ARG A 120 -25.00 -2.04 -5.34
CA ARG A 120 -24.04 -1.08 -5.89
C ARG A 120 -22.69 -1.75 -6.13
N LEU A 121 -22.03 -1.33 -7.21
CA LEU A 121 -20.68 -1.75 -7.57
C LEU A 121 -19.70 -0.62 -7.25
N LEU A 122 -18.83 -0.83 -6.28
CA LEU A 122 -17.73 0.06 -5.93
C LEU A 122 -16.41 -0.54 -6.39
N ILE A 123 -15.52 0.30 -6.89
CA ILE A 123 -14.21 -0.14 -7.41
C ILE A 123 -13.09 0.73 -6.85
N ASN A 124 -12.08 0.09 -6.27
CA ASN A 124 -10.79 0.71 -6.03
C ASN A 124 -9.86 0.33 -7.20
N PRO A 125 -9.45 1.31 -8.04
CA PRO A 125 -8.66 1.01 -9.23
C PRO A 125 -7.20 0.63 -8.95
N ASP A 126 -6.76 0.67 -7.68
CA ASP A 126 -5.34 0.62 -7.31
C ASP A 126 -4.55 1.81 -7.89
N GLY A 127 -3.24 1.75 -7.88
CA GLY A 127 -2.40 2.69 -8.62
C GLY A 127 -2.41 2.42 -10.13
N LEU A 128 -1.60 3.17 -10.86
CA LEU A 128 -1.50 3.09 -12.32
C LEU A 128 -0.76 1.82 -12.78
N GLU A 129 -1.34 0.63 -12.51
CA GLU A 129 -0.67 -0.67 -12.72
C GLU A 129 -0.20 -0.85 -14.18
N TRP A 130 -0.93 -0.30 -15.15
CA TRP A 130 -0.54 -0.33 -16.56
C TRP A 130 0.70 0.52 -16.89
N ARG A 131 1.10 1.45 -16.01
CA ARG A 131 2.35 2.23 -16.16
C ARG A 131 3.59 1.46 -15.69
N ARG A 132 3.42 0.42 -14.89
CA ARG A 132 4.55 -0.32 -14.32
C ARG A 132 5.34 -1.05 -15.37
N THR A 133 6.65 -0.87 -15.35
CA THR A 133 7.58 -1.43 -16.34
C THR A 133 7.75 -2.94 -16.26
N LYS A 134 7.38 -3.56 -15.14
CA LYS A 134 7.39 -5.00 -14.96
C LYS A 134 6.49 -5.76 -15.96
N TRP A 135 5.49 -5.08 -16.54
CA TRP A 135 4.54 -5.69 -17.47
C TRP A 135 4.96 -5.49 -18.94
N PRO A 136 4.93 -6.55 -19.77
CA PRO A 136 5.14 -6.42 -21.20
C PRO A 136 4.02 -5.60 -21.86
N LYS A 137 4.30 -4.98 -23.01
CA LYS A 137 3.38 -4.09 -23.72
C LYS A 137 1.95 -4.63 -23.91
N PRO A 138 1.72 -5.91 -24.32
CA PRO A 138 0.35 -6.42 -24.45
C PRO A 138 -0.43 -6.47 -23.14
N VAL A 139 0.25 -6.84 -22.04
CA VAL A 139 -0.37 -6.86 -20.72
C VAL A 139 -0.72 -5.44 -20.26
N ARG A 140 0.16 -4.47 -20.50
CA ARG A 140 -0.12 -3.05 -20.20
C ARG A 140 -1.31 -2.53 -20.97
N ALA A 141 -1.45 -2.89 -22.25
CA ALA A 141 -2.60 -2.53 -23.08
C ALA A 141 -3.91 -3.16 -22.53
N TYR A 142 -3.87 -4.43 -22.12
CA TYR A 142 -5.00 -5.08 -21.45
C TYR A 142 -5.37 -4.38 -20.14
N LEU A 143 -4.40 -4.10 -19.27
CA LEU A 143 -4.63 -3.44 -17.99
C LEU A 143 -5.26 -2.05 -18.18
N LYS A 144 -4.86 -1.29 -19.21
CA LYS A 144 -5.46 0.00 -19.55
C LYS A 144 -6.91 -0.13 -20.04
N LEU A 145 -7.19 -1.16 -20.86
CA LEU A 145 -8.54 -1.48 -21.29
C LEU A 145 -9.42 -1.93 -20.11
N ALA A 146 -8.86 -2.75 -19.25
CA ALA A 146 -9.51 -3.27 -18.05
C ALA A 146 -9.90 -2.14 -17.10
N GLU A 147 -8.96 -1.23 -16.78
CA GLU A 147 -9.22 -0.02 -16.00
C GLU A 147 -10.40 0.78 -16.58
N ARG A 148 -10.32 1.12 -17.88
CA ARG A 148 -11.38 1.87 -18.54
C ARG A 148 -12.74 1.19 -18.44
N SER A 149 -12.79 -0.13 -18.61
CA SER A 149 -14.05 -0.87 -18.56
C SER A 149 -14.62 -0.91 -17.17
N MET A 150 -13.80 -1.17 -16.16
CA MET A 150 -14.25 -1.27 -14.78
C MET A 150 -14.72 0.07 -14.25
N ILE A 151 -13.92 1.13 -14.43
CA ILE A 151 -14.27 2.50 -14.00
C ILE A 151 -15.61 2.97 -14.60
N ARG A 152 -15.86 2.70 -15.88
CA ARG A 152 -17.12 3.12 -16.55
C ARG A 152 -18.36 2.34 -16.14
N ASN A 153 -18.19 1.19 -15.50
CA ASN A 153 -19.29 0.37 -15.02
C ASN A 153 -19.47 0.44 -13.50
N ALA A 154 -18.63 1.19 -12.79
CA ALA A 154 -18.75 1.42 -11.36
C ALA A 154 -19.87 2.42 -11.04
N ASP A 155 -20.60 2.19 -9.96
CA ASP A 155 -21.51 3.18 -9.37
C ASP A 155 -20.74 4.23 -8.56
N LEU A 156 -19.59 3.84 -8.00
CA LEU A 156 -18.64 4.73 -7.34
C LEU A 156 -17.23 4.18 -7.46
N VAL A 157 -16.29 5.06 -7.74
CA VAL A 157 -14.85 4.76 -7.71
C VAL A 157 -14.25 5.31 -6.41
N VAL A 158 -13.57 4.47 -5.68
CA VAL A 158 -12.85 4.87 -4.46
C VAL A 158 -11.36 4.95 -4.79
N ALA A 159 -10.88 6.15 -5.03
CA ALA A 159 -9.46 6.39 -5.27
C ALA A 159 -8.72 6.48 -3.93
N ASP A 160 -7.55 5.86 -3.84
CA ASP A 160 -6.74 5.89 -2.62
C ASP A 160 -5.87 7.15 -2.48
N ASN A 161 -5.88 8.02 -3.50
CA ASN A 161 -5.07 9.24 -3.54
C ASN A 161 -5.74 10.28 -4.43
N PRO A 162 -5.75 11.58 -4.06
CA PRO A 162 -6.28 12.65 -4.92
C PRO A 162 -5.64 12.69 -6.31
N GLY A 163 -4.36 12.35 -6.45
CA GLY A 163 -3.69 12.26 -7.74
C GLY A 163 -4.26 11.15 -8.64
N ILE A 164 -4.73 10.04 -8.06
CA ILE A 164 -5.47 9.00 -8.80
C ILE A 164 -6.84 9.51 -9.22
N ALA A 165 -7.57 10.20 -8.33
CA ALA A 165 -8.86 10.78 -8.66
C ALA A 165 -8.75 11.77 -9.83
N SER A 166 -7.81 12.71 -9.77
CA SER A 166 -7.55 13.69 -10.85
C SER A 166 -7.18 13.02 -12.17
N TYR A 167 -6.33 11.99 -12.12
CA TYR A 167 -5.98 11.20 -13.31
C TYR A 167 -7.21 10.51 -13.93
N LEU A 168 -8.10 9.95 -13.11
CA LEU A 168 -9.32 9.27 -13.60
C LEU A 168 -10.27 10.27 -14.26
N GLU A 169 -10.45 11.45 -13.68
CA GLU A 169 -11.27 12.53 -14.28
C GLU A 169 -10.68 13.02 -15.59
N GLU A 170 -9.37 13.21 -15.67
CA GLU A 170 -8.69 13.62 -16.89
C GLU A 170 -8.79 12.54 -17.99
N ALA A 171 -8.60 11.26 -17.63
CA ALA A 171 -8.54 10.16 -18.59
C ALA A 171 -9.93 9.68 -19.06
N TYR A 172 -10.97 9.80 -18.23
CA TYR A 172 -12.27 9.19 -18.46
C TYR A 172 -13.45 10.16 -18.38
N GLY A 173 -13.21 11.42 -18.04
CA GLY A 173 -14.23 12.46 -17.88
C GLY A 173 -14.91 12.41 -16.50
N GLN A 174 -16.03 13.08 -16.40
CA GLN A 174 -16.79 13.17 -15.14
C GLN A 174 -17.28 11.80 -14.68
N LEU A 175 -16.85 11.37 -13.50
CA LEU A 175 -17.13 10.07 -12.89
C LEU A 175 -17.58 10.27 -11.44
N PRO A 176 -18.37 9.36 -10.87
CA PRO A 176 -18.60 9.30 -9.44
C PRO A 176 -17.32 8.78 -8.74
N VAL A 177 -16.46 9.70 -8.31
CA VAL A 177 -15.21 9.38 -7.62
C VAL A 177 -15.23 9.97 -6.21
N THR A 178 -14.78 9.19 -5.24
CA THR A 178 -14.44 9.67 -3.90
C THR A 178 -13.00 9.29 -3.59
N THR A 179 -12.35 10.04 -2.71
CA THR A 179 -10.98 9.74 -2.30
C THR A 179 -10.97 9.29 -0.85
N ILE A 180 -10.56 8.04 -0.63
CA ILE A 180 -10.32 7.49 0.72
C ILE A 180 -8.97 6.78 0.68
N ALA A 181 -7.99 7.36 1.36
CA ALA A 181 -6.63 6.81 1.42
C ALA A 181 -6.55 5.51 2.26
N TYR A 182 -5.39 4.88 2.26
CA TYR A 182 -5.09 3.85 3.26
C TYR A 182 -4.86 4.47 4.63
N GLY A 183 -5.11 3.68 5.67
CA GLY A 183 -4.80 4.08 7.04
C GLY A 183 -3.38 3.67 7.46
N THR A 184 -2.94 4.21 8.57
CA THR A 184 -1.71 3.81 9.25
C THR A 184 -1.94 3.66 10.75
N ASP A 185 -1.13 2.82 11.39
CA ASP A 185 -1.08 2.72 12.83
C ASP A 185 -0.30 3.92 13.40
N LEU A 186 -0.87 4.58 14.38
CA LEU A 186 -0.33 5.79 15.00
C LEU A 186 0.32 5.52 16.34
N GLU A 187 0.07 4.33 16.90
CA GLU A 187 0.62 3.97 18.19
C GLU A 187 2.14 3.75 18.07
N PRO A 188 2.92 4.39 18.92
CA PRO A 188 4.36 4.16 18.96
C PRO A 188 4.66 2.69 19.26
N SER A 189 5.85 2.24 18.88
CA SER A 189 6.29 0.91 19.30
C SER A 189 6.29 0.79 20.83
N HIS A 190 5.80 -0.33 21.33
CA HIS A 190 5.89 -0.63 22.76
C HIS A 190 7.29 -1.05 23.20
N LEU A 191 8.20 -1.29 22.24
CA LEU A 191 9.60 -1.61 22.55
C LEU A 191 10.33 -0.34 23.01
N ALA A 192 10.91 -0.42 24.20
CA ALA A 192 11.86 0.60 24.66
C ALA A 192 13.16 0.54 23.84
N THR A 193 13.95 1.60 23.89
CA THR A 193 15.28 1.61 23.21
C THR A 193 16.19 0.53 23.75
N GLU A 194 16.04 0.16 25.02
CA GLU A 194 16.82 -0.88 25.72
C GLU A 194 16.26 -2.30 25.56
N SER A 195 15.12 -2.47 24.85
CA SER A 195 14.51 -3.79 24.63
C SER A 195 15.50 -4.73 23.92
N PRO A 196 15.59 -6.00 24.35
CA PRO A 196 16.55 -6.95 23.81
C PRO A 196 16.46 -7.11 22.30
N GLU A 197 15.24 -7.10 21.75
CA GLU A 197 14.95 -7.25 20.32
C GLU A 197 15.58 -6.10 19.51
N PHE A 198 15.42 -4.86 19.98
CA PHE A 198 15.99 -3.70 19.31
C PHE A 198 17.49 -3.60 19.54
N GLN A 199 17.99 -3.91 20.73
CA GLN A 199 19.42 -3.96 21.02
C GLN A 199 20.14 -5.04 20.18
N SER A 200 19.53 -6.22 20.00
CA SER A 200 20.08 -7.25 19.10
C SER A 200 20.17 -6.74 17.67
N PHE A 201 19.10 -6.10 17.16
CA PHE A 201 19.14 -5.48 15.83
C PHE A 201 20.27 -4.46 15.68
N LEU A 202 20.46 -3.58 16.66
CA LEU A 202 21.54 -2.59 16.62
C LEU A 202 22.94 -3.25 16.63
N GLN A 203 23.13 -4.30 17.45
CA GLN A 203 24.38 -5.03 17.54
C GLN A 203 24.69 -5.80 16.26
N ASP A 204 23.71 -6.54 15.73
CA ASP A 204 23.86 -7.37 14.52
C ASP A 204 24.32 -6.54 13.31
N TRP A 205 23.89 -5.29 13.27
CA TRP A 205 24.17 -4.38 12.15
C TRP A 205 25.16 -3.27 12.48
N ASN A 206 25.76 -3.30 13.67
CA ASN A 206 26.70 -2.28 14.16
C ASN A 206 26.13 -0.85 13.99
N LEU A 207 24.97 -0.62 14.62
CA LEU A 207 24.21 0.63 14.58
C LEU A 207 24.12 1.25 15.97
N LEU A 208 23.83 2.55 15.98
CA LEU A 208 23.45 3.29 17.19
C LEU A 208 22.04 3.86 17.00
N ALA A 209 21.23 3.84 18.05
CA ALA A 209 19.92 4.46 18.03
C ALA A 209 20.03 5.97 17.71
N GLY A 210 19.20 6.47 16.84
CA GLY A 210 19.22 7.87 16.40
C GLY A 210 20.33 8.21 15.39
N ASP A 211 21.15 7.24 14.93
CA ASP A 211 22.36 7.54 14.15
C ASP A 211 22.45 6.75 12.83
N TYR A 212 21.33 6.52 12.18
CA TYR A 212 21.28 5.88 10.85
C TYR A 212 20.17 6.45 9.96
N TYR A 213 20.42 6.48 8.66
CA TYR A 213 19.39 6.68 7.63
C TYR A 213 18.66 5.38 7.35
N LEU A 214 17.36 5.45 7.06
CA LEU A 214 16.52 4.28 6.87
C LEU A 214 15.76 4.32 5.55
N ILE A 215 15.76 3.21 4.83
CA ILE A 215 14.87 2.93 3.71
C ILE A 215 14.10 1.64 4.03
N VAL A 216 12.77 1.66 3.94
CA VAL A 216 11.92 0.47 4.08
C VAL A 216 11.03 0.35 2.86
N GLY A 217 11.01 -0.80 2.19
CA GLY A 217 10.11 -0.98 1.07
C GLY A 217 10.41 -2.21 0.22
N ARG A 218 9.55 -2.47 -0.76
CA ARG A 218 9.76 -3.54 -1.74
C ARG A 218 11.01 -3.25 -2.56
N PHE A 219 11.85 -4.26 -2.73
CA PHE A 219 13.09 -4.12 -3.47
C PHE A 219 12.86 -4.23 -4.99
N VAL A 220 12.39 -3.13 -5.58
CA VAL A 220 12.09 -2.99 -7.02
C VAL A 220 12.64 -1.69 -7.56
N ALA A 221 12.97 -1.66 -8.86
CA ALA A 221 13.58 -0.49 -9.50
C ALA A 221 12.70 0.78 -9.41
N GLU A 222 11.38 0.61 -9.42
CA GLU A 222 10.40 1.69 -9.33
C GLU A 222 10.42 2.44 -7.98
N ASN A 223 11.08 1.88 -6.97
CA ASN A 223 11.33 2.53 -5.68
C ASN A 223 12.66 3.30 -5.65
N ASN A 224 13.31 3.49 -6.79
CA ASN A 224 14.49 4.34 -6.97
C ASN A 224 15.71 4.01 -6.06
N TYR A 225 15.89 2.74 -5.72
CA TYR A 225 17.04 2.30 -4.90
C TYR A 225 18.39 2.70 -5.52
N GLU A 226 18.53 2.63 -6.85
CA GLU A 226 19.75 3.03 -7.53
C GLU A 226 20.07 4.51 -7.29
N THR A 227 19.09 5.39 -7.43
CA THR A 227 19.26 6.83 -7.19
C THR A 227 19.59 7.11 -5.72
N MET A 228 18.81 6.57 -4.78
CA MET A 228 19.04 6.80 -3.35
C MET A 228 20.42 6.33 -2.90
N ILE A 229 20.87 5.17 -3.36
CA ILE A 229 22.18 4.61 -3.04
C ILE A 229 23.31 5.47 -3.64
N ARG A 230 23.22 5.86 -4.93
CA ARG A 230 24.24 6.72 -5.56
C ARG A 230 24.36 8.06 -4.85
N GLU A 231 23.25 8.71 -4.57
CA GLU A 231 23.21 9.98 -3.88
C GLU A 231 23.75 9.88 -2.44
N PHE A 232 23.41 8.78 -1.74
CA PHE A 232 23.96 8.53 -0.42
C PHE A 232 25.49 8.34 -0.45
N MET A 233 26.01 7.56 -1.39
CA MET A 233 27.44 7.33 -1.57
C MET A 233 28.22 8.63 -1.88
N GLN A 234 27.59 9.58 -2.58
CA GLN A 234 28.18 10.89 -2.87
C GLN A 234 28.19 11.81 -1.65
N SER A 235 27.30 11.59 -0.68
CA SER A 235 27.21 12.41 0.52
C SER A 235 28.39 12.18 1.47
N LYS A 236 28.72 13.20 2.27
CA LYS A 236 29.80 13.16 3.26
C LYS A 236 29.37 12.60 4.62
N THR A 237 28.11 12.17 4.75
CA THR A 237 27.61 11.60 6.01
C THR A 237 28.47 10.41 6.44
N GLN A 238 28.68 10.28 7.75
CA GLN A 238 29.33 9.10 8.33
C GLN A 238 28.29 8.10 8.89
N ARG A 239 27.03 8.48 8.95
CA ARG A 239 25.95 7.60 9.40
C ARG A 239 25.69 6.46 8.42
N PRO A 240 25.37 5.26 8.91
CA PRO A 240 24.97 4.16 8.06
C PRO A 240 23.65 4.43 7.33
N LEU A 241 23.50 3.84 6.14
CA LEU A 241 22.25 3.68 5.43
C LEU A 241 21.72 2.25 5.62
N VAL A 242 20.61 2.11 6.28
CA VAL A 242 19.94 0.83 6.57
C VAL A 242 18.82 0.60 5.57
N LEU A 243 18.84 -0.53 4.86
CA LEU A 243 17.83 -0.90 3.87
C LEU A 243 17.07 -2.15 4.35
N VAL A 244 15.84 -1.94 4.79
CA VAL A 244 14.91 -3.03 5.18
C VAL A 244 14.09 -3.42 3.95
N CYS A 245 14.50 -4.50 3.29
CA CYS A 245 13.87 -4.96 2.05
C CYS A 245 14.18 -6.42 1.76
N ASN A 246 13.31 -7.10 1.02
CA ASN A 246 13.57 -8.48 0.56
C ASN A 246 14.47 -8.46 -0.68
N TYR A 247 15.77 -8.42 -0.48
CA TYR A 247 16.77 -8.38 -1.57
C TYR A 247 17.34 -9.75 -1.92
N GLN A 248 17.26 -10.73 -1.02
CA GLN A 248 17.89 -12.04 -1.17
C GLN A 248 17.32 -12.80 -2.39
N GLY A 249 18.22 -13.31 -3.23
CA GLY A 249 17.84 -14.00 -4.47
C GLY A 249 17.29 -13.10 -5.59
N SER A 250 17.33 -11.78 -5.41
CA SER A 250 16.85 -10.83 -6.42
C SER A 250 17.91 -10.57 -7.50
N ALA A 251 17.56 -10.80 -8.77
CA ALA A 251 18.42 -10.41 -9.90
C ALA A 251 18.66 -8.89 -9.95
N TYR A 252 17.75 -8.11 -9.41
CA TYR A 252 17.90 -6.66 -9.30
C TYR A 252 19.01 -6.26 -8.32
N PHE A 253 19.24 -7.04 -7.26
CA PHE A 253 20.34 -6.80 -6.32
C PHE A 253 21.70 -6.88 -7.01
N GLU A 254 21.95 -7.92 -7.80
CA GLU A 254 23.20 -8.07 -8.55
C GLU A 254 23.38 -6.95 -9.60
N THR A 255 22.29 -6.59 -10.29
CA THR A 255 22.30 -5.46 -11.22
C THR A 255 22.65 -4.15 -10.52
N LEU A 256 22.05 -3.91 -9.37
CA LEU A 256 22.27 -2.71 -8.56
C LEU A 256 23.72 -2.64 -8.05
N ARG A 257 24.24 -3.77 -7.55
CA ARG A 257 25.63 -3.90 -7.11
C ARG A 257 26.62 -3.58 -8.22
N GLN A 258 26.43 -4.17 -9.41
CA GLN A 258 27.28 -3.90 -10.57
C GLN A 258 27.26 -2.44 -11.02
N LYS A 259 26.09 -1.81 -10.97
CA LYS A 259 25.91 -0.43 -11.41
C LYS A 259 26.45 0.60 -10.43
N THR A 260 26.35 0.36 -9.14
CA THR A 260 26.66 1.37 -8.11
C THR A 260 27.94 1.09 -7.35
N GLY A 261 28.36 -0.18 -7.23
CA GLY A 261 29.48 -0.58 -6.38
C GLY A 261 29.20 -0.37 -4.89
N PHE A 262 27.94 -0.39 -4.47
CA PHE A 262 27.54 -0.08 -3.09
C PHE A 262 28.17 -1.00 -2.04
N ASP A 263 28.56 -2.20 -2.44
CA ASP A 263 29.26 -3.19 -1.60
C ASP A 263 30.66 -2.76 -1.18
N GLN A 264 31.20 -1.73 -1.82
CA GLN A 264 32.47 -1.09 -1.42
C GLN A 264 32.27 0.04 -0.39
N ASP A 265 31.04 0.49 -0.16
CA ASP A 265 30.75 1.51 0.84
C ASP A 265 30.29 0.85 2.15
N SER A 266 31.20 0.86 3.12
CA SER A 266 30.96 0.23 4.42
C SER A 266 29.82 0.84 5.23
N ARG A 267 29.26 1.97 4.82
CA ARG A 267 28.09 2.59 5.46
C ARG A 267 26.77 1.94 5.06
N ILE A 268 26.69 1.19 3.94
CA ILE A 268 25.45 0.62 3.41
C ILE A 268 25.17 -0.76 4.04
N ARG A 269 23.97 -0.93 4.60
CA ARG A 269 23.52 -2.13 5.31
C ARG A 269 22.21 -2.65 4.73
N PHE A 270 22.25 -3.76 4.02
CA PHE A 270 21.05 -4.50 3.62
C PHE A 270 20.69 -5.50 4.71
N VAL A 271 19.66 -5.21 5.49
CA VAL A 271 19.33 -5.99 6.70
C VAL A 271 18.29 -7.09 6.46
N GLY A 272 17.75 -7.19 5.22
CA GLY A 272 16.69 -8.15 4.93
C GLY A 272 15.30 -7.62 5.31
N THR A 273 14.33 -8.53 5.44
CA THR A 273 12.96 -8.20 5.85
C THR A 273 12.81 -8.32 7.36
N VAL A 274 12.26 -7.30 7.98
CA VAL A 274 11.84 -7.32 9.39
C VAL A 274 10.34 -7.59 9.41
N TYR A 275 9.94 -8.76 9.92
CA TYR A 275 8.54 -9.19 9.96
C TYR A 275 7.83 -8.77 11.25
N ASP A 276 8.58 -8.55 12.32
CA ASP A 276 8.05 -8.04 13.58
C ASP A 276 7.67 -6.56 13.40
N SER A 277 6.38 -6.28 13.50
CA SER A 277 5.83 -4.94 13.28
C SER A 277 6.28 -3.95 14.37
N GLU A 278 6.42 -4.39 15.61
CA GLU A 278 6.85 -3.54 16.71
C GLU A 278 8.33 -3.19 16.60
N LEU A 279 9.16 -4.16 16.23
CA LEU A 279 10.56 -3.91 15.92
C LEU A 279 10.71 -2.96 14.72
N LEU A 280 9.89 -3.14 13.66
CA LEU A 280 9.96 -2.28 12.50
C LEU A 280 9.52 -0.83 12.79
N LYS A 281 8.49 -0.65 13.65
CA LYS A 281 8.10 0.66 14.18
C LYS A 281 9.27 1.29 14.96
N LYS A 282 9.89 0.51 15.86
CA LYS A 282 11.02 0.99 16.65
C LYS A 282 12.20 1.41 15.79
N ILE A 283 12.55 0.62 14.78
CA ILE A 283 13.59 0.97 13.80
C ILE A 283 13.27 2.30 13.08
N ARG A 284 12.00 2.57 12.72
CA ARG A 284 11.60 3.86 12.14
C ARG A 284 11.71 5.01 13.14
N GLN A 285 11.28 4.81 14.37
CA GLN A 285 11.33 5.84 15.42
C GLN A 285 12.75 6.27 15.77
N GLU A 286 13.66 5.32 15.77
CA GLU A 286 15.07 5.56 16.11
C GLU A 286 15.95 5.86 14.88
N ALA A 287 15.35 6.06 13.71
CA ALA A 287 16.12 6.50 12.54
C ALA A 287 16.47 8.00 12.66
N TYR A 288 17.70 8.37 12.28
CA TYR A 288 18.08 9.78 12.12
C TYR A 288 17.20 10.49 11.12
N ALA A 289 16.99 9.83 9.96
CA ALA A 289 16.01 10.25 8.96
C ALA A 289 15.59 9.04 8.10
N TYR A 290 14.36 9.09 7.62
CA TYR A 290 13.81 8.11 6.67
C TYR A 290 13.89 8.65 5.24
N ILE A 291 14.29 7.81 4.29
CA ILE A 291 14.37 8.18 2.86
C ILE A 291 13.31 7.38 2.09
N HIS A 292 12.46 8.08 1.35
CA HIS A 292 11.36 7.50 0.58
C HIS A 292 11.54 7.76 -0.91
N GLY A 293 11.65 6.68 -1.69
CA GLY A 293 11.89 6.75 -3.13
C GLY A 293 10.75 6.19 -4.00
N HIS A 294 9.58 5.86 -3.44
CA HIS A 294 8.45 5.35 -4.22
C HIS A 294 7.94 6.40 -5.21
N GLU A 295 7.71 5.99 -6.47
CA GLU A 295 7.40 6.92 -7.56
C GLU A 295 6.05 6.66 -8.23
N VAL A 296 5.55 5.42 -8.25
CA VAL A 296 4.39 5.02 -9.06
C VAL A 296 3.29 4.44 -8.20
N GLY A 297 2.12 5.04 -8.24
CA GLY A 297 0.94 4.53 -7.54
C GLY A 297 0.17 5.62 -6.83
N GLY A 298 -0.74 5.22 -5.95
CA GLY A 298 -1.53 6.08 -5.07
C GLY A 298 -0.83 6.34 -3.74
N THR A 299 -1.61 6.30 -2.66
CA THR A 299 -1.09 6.42 -1.30
C THR A 299 -0.23 5.22 -0.94
N ASN A 300 1.04 5.47 -0.61
CA ASN A 300 1.97 4.40 -0.23
C ASN A 300 1.91 4.13 1.28
N PRO A 301 1.52 2.91 1.73
CA PRO A 301 1.47 2.60 3.17
C PRO A 301 2.81 2.80 3.88
N GLY A 302 3.94 2.48 3.23
CA GLY A 302 5.27 2.70 3.81
C GLY A 302 5.62 4.17 4.03
N LEU A 303 5.05 5.09 3.23
CA LEU A 303 5.18 6.53 3.49
C LEU A 303 4.34 6.95 4.70
N LEU A 304 3.10 6.46 4.79
CA LEU A 304 2.24 6.74 5.95
C LEU A 304 2.88 6.29 7.25
N GLU A 305 3.41 5.06 7.27
CA GLU A 305 4.12 4.49 8.43
C GLU A 305 5.38 5.30 8.78
N ALA A 306 6.11 5.78 7.77
CA ALA A 306 7.27 6.64 8.01
C ALA A 306 6.88 7.98 8.60
N LEU A 307 5.85 8.65 8.07
CA LEU A 307 5.33 9.91 8.59
C LEU A 307 4.71 9.76 9.99
N ALA A 308 4.17 8.60 10.31
CA ALA A 308 3.64 8.31 11.64
C ALA A 308 4.73 8.08 12.69
N HIS A 309 5.89 7.54 12.30
CA HIS A 309 6.88 7.06 13.25
C HIS A 309 8.24 7.73 13.17
N SER A 310 8.66 8.28 12.02
CA SER A 310 9.96 8.95 11.87
C SER A 310 9.85 10.46 11.99
N ASP A 311 10.82 11.09 12.67
CA ASP A 311 10.80 12.54 12.90
C ASP A 311 11.21 13.35 11.67
N VAL A 312 12.08 12.80 10.81
CA VAL A 312 12.56 13.47 9.59
C VAL A 312 12.37 12.53 8.40
N ASN A 313 11.59 12.98 7.42
CA ASN A 313 11.28 12.22 6.23
C ASN A 313 11.79 12.95 4.98
N LEU A 314 12.68 12.30 4.21
CA LEU A 314 13.22 12.77 2.95
C LEU A 314 12.49 12.04 1.81
N VAL A 315 11.60 12.72 1.13
CA VAL A 315 10.60 12.09 0.27
C VAL A 315 10.83 12.48 -1.18
N LEU A 316 10.78 11.52 -2.12
CA LEU A 316 10.83 11.81 -3.55
C LEU A 316 9.65 12.72 -3.93
N GLY A 317 9.95 13.87 -4.53
CA GLY A 317 9.02 14.96 -4.78
C GLY A 317 8.07 14.73 -5.96
N VAL A 318 7.41 13.56 -6.03
CA VAL A 318 6.32 13.29 -6.98
C VAL A 318 4.97 13.67 -6.38
N ASP A 319 3.99 13.96 -7.23
CA ASP A 319 2.69 14.49 -6.81
C ASP A 319 1.98 13.60 -5.77
N PHE A 320 2.00 12.28 -5.97
CA PHE A 320 1.38 11.33 -5.03
C PHE A 320 1.96 11.42 -3.61
N ASN A 321 3.27 11.60 -3.51
CA ASN A 321 3.95 11.73 -2.22
C ASN A 321 3.73 13.13 -1.62
N ARG A 322 3.74 14.19 -2.46
CA ARG A 322 3.51 15.57 -2.02
C ARG A 322 2.13 15.76 -1.41
N VAL A 323 1.09 15.16 -2.00
CA VAL A 323 -0.28 15.20 -1.47
C VAL A 323 -0.37 14.53 -0.10
N VAL A 324 0.38 13.46 0.13
CA VAL A 324 0.39 12.74 1.42
C VAL A 324 1.15 13.52 2.48
N ALA A 325 2.37 13.94 2.19
CA ALA A 325 3.27 14.50 3.19
C ALA A 325 3.19 16.04 3.30
N GLU A 326 2.75 16.75 2.25
CA GLU A 326 2.67 18.23 2.20
C GLU A 326 3.94 18.89 2.75
N GLU A 327 3.80 19.81 3.71
CA GLU A 327 4.91 20.56 4.32
C GLU A 327 5.60 19.79 5.45
N THR A 328 5.17 18.55 5.74
CA THR A 328 5.69 17.75 6.85
C THR A 328 6.89 16.89 6.52
N ALA A 329 7.40 16.99 5.28
CA ALA A 329 8.58 16.30 4.80
C ALA A 329 9.52 17.24 4.03
N LEU A 330 10.76 16.80 3.85
CA LEU A 330 11.71 17.41 2.94
C LEU A 330 11.71 16.65 1.61
N TYR A 331 11.74 17.37 0.50
CA TYR A 331 11.62 16.75 -0.81
C TYR A 331 12.94 16.74 -1.56
N TRP A 332 13.20 15.63 -2.25
CA TRP A 332 14.30 15.45 -3.17
C TRP A 332 13.80 15.05 -4.55
N SER A 333 14.60 15.29 -5.57
CA SER A 333 14.37 14.93 -6.96
C SER A 333 15.40 13.89 -7.44
N LYS A 334 15.21 13.34 -8.64
CA LYS A 334 16.17 12.42 -9.26
C LYS A 334 17.35 13.12 -9.93
N GLU A 335 17.45 14.43 -9.81
CA GLU A 335 18.61 15.18 -10.28
C GLU A 335 19.84 14.83 -9.45
N SER A 336 20.98 14.69 -10.13
CA SER A 336 22.24 14.31 -9.47
C SER A 336 22.66 15.38 -8.46
N GLY A 337 22.97 14.95 -7.25
CA GLY A 337 23.41 15.80 -6.15
C GLY A 337 22.29 16.37 -5.30
N ASP A 338 21.02 16.19 -5.65
CA ASP A 338 19.89 16.78 -4.93
C ASP A 338 19.67 16.10 -3.57
N LEU A 339 19.49 14.77 -3.54
CA LEU A 339 19.38 14.05 -2.28
C LEU A 339 20.70 14.13 -1.47
N SER A 340 21.85 14.03 -2.11
CA SER A 340 23.17 14.18 -1.45
C SER A 340 23.29 15.52 -0.74
N SER A 341 22.92 16.63 -1.41
CA SER A 341 22.89 17.97 -0.82
C SER A 341 21.89 18.09 0.33
N LEU A 342 20.72 17.43 0.21
CA LEU A 342 19.72 17.40 1.26
C LEU A 342 20.22 16.66 2.50
N LEU A 343 20.90 15.52 2.33
CA LEU A 343 21.56 14.79 3.43
C LEU A 343 22.57 15.70 4.15
N GLU A 344 23.45 16.40 3.41
CA GLU A 344 24.41 17.31 4.00
C GLU A 344 23.75 18.51 4.73
N LYS A 345 22.61 18.96 4.24
CA LYS A 345 21.85 20.05 4.87
C LYS A 345 21.28 19.63 6.21
N ILE A 346 20.67 18.45 6.31
CA ILE A 346 20.10 17.97 7.57
C ILE A 346 21.17 17.55 8.58
N GLU A 347 22.36 17.11 8.13
CA GLU A 347 23.51 16.88 9.01
C GLU A 347 23.95 18.15 9.72
N LYS A 348 23.89 19.30 9.04
CA LYS A 348 24.25 20.60 9.62
C LYS A 348 23.14 21.19 10.52
N ASN A 349 21.89 20.98 10.15
CA ASN A 349 20.73 21.52 10.84
C ASN A 349 19.52 20.60 10.69
N ARG A 350 19.41 19.63 11.61
CA ARG A 350 18.30 18.68 11.65
C ARG A 350 17.01 19.41 12.00
N PRO A 351 15.96 19.36 11.16
CA PRO A 351 14.68 20.01 11.48
C PRO A 351 14.01 19.29 12.67
N SER A 352 13.60 20.04 13.67
CA SER A 352 13.03 19.49 14.90
C SER A 352 11.49 19.45 14.94
N GLN A 353 10.81 20.14 14.00
CA GLN A 353 9.34 20.32 14.07
C GLN A 353 8.58 19.48 13.04
N LEU A 354 9.26 18.91 12.03
CA LEU A 354 8.60 18.17 10.94
C LEU A 354 7.87 16.92 11.43
N GLY A 355 8.48 16.18 12.36
CA GLY A 355 7.91 14.93 12.89
C GLY A 355 6.58 15.14 13.59
N GLU A 356 6.45 16.16 14.41
CA GLU A 356 5.18 16.48 15.08
C GLU A 356 4.10 16.88 14.08
N GLY A 357 4.44 17.69 13.08
CA GLY A 357 3.53 18.03 11.97
C GLY A 357 3.08 16.80 11.20
N ALA A 358 4.02 15.87 10.88
CA ALA A 358 3.73 14.63 10.19
C ALA A 358 2.80 13.72 11.00
N LYS A 359 3.09 13.49 12.28
CA LYS A 359 2.26 12.69 13.18
C LYS A 359 0.85 13.28 13.35
N LYS A 360 0.76 14.62 13.46
CA LYS A 360 -0.53 15.31 13.51
C LYS A 360 -1.33 15.08 12.23
N ARG A 361 -0.71 15.24 11.06
CA ARG A 361 -1.34 15.01 9.76
C ARG A 361 -1.81 13.56 9.60
N MET A 362 -0.97 12.59 9.99
CA MET A 362 -1.36 11.18 9.96
C MET A 362 -2.57 10.91 10.85
N ARG A 363 -2.65 11.52 12.02
CA ARG A 363 -3.78 11.39 12.94
C ARG A 363 -5.07 11.98 12.36
N GLU A 364 -4.99 13.11 11.72
CA GLU A 364 -6.15 13.83 11.18
C GLU A 364 -6.71 13.20 9.91
N PHE A 365 -5.87 12.65 9.03
CA PHE A 365 -6.28 12.25 7.68
C PHE A 365 -6.09 10.77 7.36
N TYR A 366 -5.19 10.06 8.07
CA TYR A 366 -4.75 8.73 7.72
C TYR A 366 -4.82 7.72 8.88
N SER A 367 -5.50 8.05 9.98
CA SER A 367 -5.77 7.07 11.04
C SER A 367 -6.72 5.98 10.52
N TRP A 368 -6.51 4.74 10.93
CA TRP A 368 -7.43 3.65 10.58
C TRP A 368 -8.86 3.93 11.04
N GLU A 369 -9.02 4.59 12.18
CA GLU A 369 -10.34 4.97 12.70
C GLU A 369 -11.09 5.88 11.71
N LYS A 370 -10.42 6.92 11.19
CA LYS A 370 -11.02 7.80 10.18
C LYS A 370 -11.29 7.05 8.88
N VAL A 371 -10.33 6.30 8.38
CA VAL A 371 -10.44 5.58 7.10
C VAL A 371 -11.59 4.58 7.13
N VAL A 372 -11.72 3.80 8.20
CA VAL A 372 -12.83 2.84 8.36
C VAL A 372 -14.16 3.56 8.42
N GLY A 373 -14.25 4.67 9.17
CA GLY A 373 -15.46 5.49 9.22
C GLY A 373 -15.89 6.02 7.84
N ASP A 374 -14.94 6.55 7.06
CA ASP A 374 -15.19 7.06 5.70
C ASP A 374 -15.68 5.93 4.75
N TYR A 375 -15.09 4.72 4.83
CA TYR A 375 -15.57 3.57 4.06
C TYR A 375 -16.97 3.13 4.46
N GLU A 376 -17.25 3.06 5.76
CA GLU A 376 -18.58 2.68 6.25
C GLU A 376 -19.67 3.70 5.85
N GLU A 377 -19.33 4.99 5.79
CA GLU A 377 -20.22 6.02 5.26
C GLU A 377 -20.52 5.79 3.79
N VAL A 378 -19.49 5.53 2.97
CA VAL A 378 -19.62 5.23 1.53
C VAL A 378 -20.43 3.94 1.30
N PHE A 379 -20.27 2.92 2.12
CA PHE A 379 -21.02 1.68 1.98
C PHE A 379 -22.50 1.84 2.34
N ARG A 380 -22.85 2.79 3.21
CA ARG A 380 -24.24 3.11 3.58
C ARG A 380 -24.97 4.00 2.59
N SER A 381 -24.25 4.90 1.93
CA SER A 381 -24.84 5.87 1.00
C SER A 381 -25.40 5.19 -0.25
#